data_9dcbe38aef2deaa6e882ba0c8ba53977
#
_entry.id   9dcbe38aef2deaa6e882ba0c8ba53977
#
_cell.length_a   1.000
_cell.length_b   1.000
_cell.length_c   1.000
_cell.angle_alpha   90.00
_cell.angle_beta   90.00
_cell.angle_gamma   90.00
#
_symmetry.space_group_name_H-M   'P 1'
#
loop_
_entity.id
_entity.type
_entity.pdbx_description
1 polymer ?
#
loop_
_entity_poly.entity_id
_entity_poly.type
_entity_poly.pdbx_seq_one_letter_code
_entity_poly.pdbx_strand_id
1 'polypeptide(L)'
;LRYLFDEYAFDTDRRELHRGADVVSIAPQVFDLLDYLIRNRERVVSKDDLIKAIWDGRIVSDAALTTRVNVARSAIGDSGEEQRLIKTLPRKGFRFVGTVREAERAPSVAVTDIPAEQPKPVLPLPDKPSLAVLPFTNLSSDPEQEYFADGMVEDIITGLSRSKSLFVIARHSSFAYKGRAVDIKQVGRELGVRYVLEGSVRKAGNRVRITGQLIDATTGAHLWADRFDSQLEDIFDLQDQVTSRVIGAIFPRLERAEIERAKRKPTESLQAYDYYLRALSSFYQFTREGNIEAVELSEAANAIDPEFAAAYAIGAYAYLQRKFFDWRSDAAHERSEAQRLVRRAVELDKDDPTVLARAGQVISELMGEVEEGAALLSRAIDLDPNLVIARYSRGGEHLLRGEVDAALEQYHLAARLSPLDPLRFFAQTGIAYAHFMAGRYDEGSSWARSAVLERPNYLNAQLILAACLAMSGRVEEARVISARMVQLKPGLRISRLKTRFRRAQDTERLSQACRLAGMPE
;
A
#
# COMPACT_ATOMS: atom_id res chain seq x y z
N LEU A 1 -27.38 -25.44 -18.76
CA LEU A 1 -28.61 -26.22 -18.59
C LEU A 1 -29.47 -25.55 -17.48
N ARG A 2 -30.79 -25.43 -17.71
CA ARG A 2 -31.69 -24.77 -16.76
C ARG A 2 -32.74 -25.76 -16.26
N TYR A 3 -32.81 -25.94 -14.95
CA TYR A 3 -33.81 -26.77 -14.28
C TYR A 3 -34.92 -25.90 -13.70
N LEU A 4 -36.17 -26.23 -13.98
CA LEU A 4 -37.34 -25.55 -13.45
C LEU A 4 -38.06 -26.49 -12.49
N PHE A 5 -38.33 -26.05 -11.25
CA PHE A 5 -39.08 -26.77 -10.25
C PHE A 5 -39.82 -25.79 -9.33
N ASP A 6 -41.09 -26.08 -9.04
CA ASP A 6 -42.01 -25.17 -8.34
C ASP A 6 -41.93 -23.74 -8.97
N GLU A 7 -41.63 -22.73 -8.14
CA GLU A 7 -41.41 -21.35 -8.55
C GLU A 7 -39.93 -21.00 -8.78
N TYR A 8 -39.04 -22.01 -8.78
CA TYR A 8 -37.59 -21.83 -8.90
C TYR A 8 -37.08 -22.21 -10.28
N ALA A 9 -36.07 -21.44 -10.71
CA ALA A 9 -35.26 -21.73 -11.90
C ALA A 9 -33.78 -21.82 -11.48
N PHE A 10 -33.16 -22.96 -11.67
CA PHE A 10 -31.79 -23.26 -11.34
C PHE A 10 -30.95 -23.32 -12.62
N ASP A 11 -30.12 -22.32 -12.84
CA ASP A 11 -29.28 -22.17 -14.02
C ASP A 11 -27.84 -22.63 -13.72
N THR A 12 -27.43 -23.76 -14.30
CA THR A 12 -26.10 -24.34 -14.04
C THR A 12 -24.99 -23.61 -14.75
N ASP A 13 -25.26 -22.94 -15.87
CA ASP A 13 -24.25 -22.24 -16.67
C ASP A 13 -23.90 -20.88 -16.04
N ARG A 14 -24.93 -20.20 -15.49
CA ARG A 14 -24.76 -18.94 -14.76
C ARG A 14 -24.48 -19.13 -13.28
N ARG A 15 -24.66 -20.36 -12.77
CA ARG A 15 -24.60 -20.70 -11.33
C ARG A 15 -25.55 -19.84 -10.48
N GLU A 16 -26.78 -19.68 -10.96
CA GLU A 16 -27.80 -18.83 -10.35
C GLU A 16 -29.04 -19.65 -9.98
N LEU A 17 -29.65 -19.32 -8.84
CA LEU A 17 -30.97 -19.77 -8.44
C LEU A 17 -31.92 -18.57 -8.47
N HIS A 18 -33.04 -18.71 -9.18
CA HIS A 18 -34.07 -17.67 -9.24
C HIS A 18 -35.37 -18.17 -8.63
N ARG A 19 -36.09 -17.25 -8.00
CA ARG A 19 -37.48 -17.43 -7.57
C ARG A 19 -38.35 -16.43 -8.32
N GLY A 20 -39.07 -16.88 -9.33
CA GLY A 20 -39.71 -15.96 -10.27
C GLY A 20 -38.70 -15.06 -10.98
N ALA A 21 -38.78 -13.75 -10.78
CA ALA A 21 -37.85 -12.76 -11.33
C ALA A 21 -36.64 -12.47 -10.42
N ASP A 22 -36.67 -12.87 -9.16
CA ASP A 22 -35.66 -12.52 -8.18
C ASP A 22 -34.53 -13.55 -8.11
N VAL A 23 -33.29 -13.07 -7.99
CA VAL A 23 -32.11 -13.92 -7.78
C VAL A 23 -32.01 -14.29 -6.30
N VAL A 24 -32.01 -15.58 -5.99
CA VAL A 24 -31.78 -16.09 -4.64
C VAL A 24 -30.28 -16.28 -4.41
N SER A 25 -29.71 -15.48 -3.53
CA SER A 25 -28.29 -15.58 -3.19
C SER A 25 -28.00 -16.85 -2.38
N ILE A 26 -27.16 -17.73 -2.89
CA ILE A 26 -26.75 -18.97 -2.21
C ILE A 26 -25.22 -19.13 -2.29
N ALA A 27 -24.66 -19.69 -1.22
CA ALA A 27 -23.21 -19.96 -1.17
C ALA A 27 -22.80 -21.00 -2.24
N PRO A 28 -21.59 -20.91 -2.80
CA PRO A 28 -21.14 -21.83 -3.86
C PRO A 28 -21.30 -23.32 -3.53
N GLN A 29 -20.98 -23.72 -2.30
CA GLN A 29 -21.15 -25.11 -1.85
C GLN A 29 -22.62 -25.55 -1.75
N VAL A 30 -23.53 -24.62 -1.46
CA VAL A 30 -24.98 -24.88 -1.44
C VAL A 30 -25.49 -25.02 -2.86
N PHE A 31 -24.96 -24.23 -3.80
CA PHE A 31 -25.25 -24.36 -5.21
C PHE A 31 -24.80 -25.73 -5.74
N ASP A 32 -23.56 -26.13 -5.47
CA ASP A 32 -23.01 -27.41 -5.89
C ASP A 32 -23.78 -28.59 -5.30
N LEU A 33 -24.26 -28.47 -4.04
CA LEU A 33 -25.10 -29.47 -3.41
C LEU A 33 -26.45 -29.60 -4.11
N LEU A 34 -27.11 -28.49 -4.43
CA LEU A 34 -28.37 -28.48 -5.17
C LEU A 34 -28.19 -29.06 -6.58
N ASP A 35 -27.15 -28.63 -7.32
CA ASP A 35 -26.85 -29.15 -8.65
C ASP A 35 -26.67 -30.66 -8.64
N TYR A 36 -25.86 -31.15 -7.69
CA TYR A 36 -25.60 -32.58 -7.55
C TYR A 36 -26.86 -33.38 -7.20
N LEU A 37 -27.72 -32.89 -6.28
CA LEU A 37 -28.97 -33.54 -5.92
C LEU A 37 -29.98 -33.51 -7.07
N ILE A 38 -30.13 -32.42 -7.80
CA ILE A 38 -31.04 -32.27 -8.94
C ILE A 38 -30.63 -33.20 -10.10
N ARG A 39 -29.34 -33.27 -10.42
CA ARG A 39 -28.81 -34.17 -11.47
C ARG A 39 -28.97 -35.64 -11.12
N ASN A 40 -28.90 -35.98 -9.82
CA ASN A 40 -29.05 -37.35 -9.33
C ASN A 40 -30.45 -37.64 -8.73
N ARG A 41 -31.48 -36.88 -9.12
CA ARG A 41 -32.85 -36.97 -8.55
C ARG A 41 -33.49 -38.35 -8.65
N GLU A 42 -33.05 -39.19 -9.60
CA GLU A 42 -33.58 -40.54 -9.79
C GLU A 42 -33.08 -41.56 -8.76
N ARG A 43 -32.03 -41.23 -8.01
CA ARG A 43 -31.45 -42.10 -6.99
C ARG A 43 -31.32 -41.43 -5.63
N VAL A 44 -31.11 -42.22 -4.60
CA VAL A 44 -30.67 -41.71 -3.30
C VAL A 44 -29.18 -41.41 -3.35
N VAL A 45 -28.81 -40.22 -2.96
CA VAL A 45 -27.41 -39.77 -2.87
C VAL A 45 -26.94 -40.00 -1.44
N SER A 46 -25.87 -40.79 -1.27
CA SER A 46 -25.31 -41.05 0.06
C SER A 46 -24.55 -39.82 0.59
N LYS A 47 -24.26 -39.79 1.89
CA LYS A 47 -23.44 -38.74 2.49
C LYS A 47 -22.04 -38.72 1.89
N ASP A 48 -21.45 -39.90 1.67
CA ASP A 48 -20.13 -40.05 1.10
C ASP A 48 -20.06 -39.53 -0.35
N ASP A 49 -21.13 -39.80 -1.16
CA ASP A 49 -21.27 -39.24 -2.49
C ASP A 49 -21.23 -37.69 -2.47
N LEU A 50 -21.98 -37.08 -1.54
CA LEU A 50 -21.99 -35.62 -1.42
C LEU A 50 -20.65 -35.06 -0.97
N ILE A 51 -20.03 -35.68 0.03
CA ILE A 51 -18.71 -35.25 0.52
C ILE A 51 -17.66 -35.32 -0.61
N LYS A 52 -17.67 -36.43 -1.36
CA LYS A 52 -16.75 -36.59 -2.48
C LYS A 52 -16.99 -35.58 -3.59
N ALA A 53 -18.24 -35.33 -3.95
CA ALA A 53 -18.60 -34.46 -5.07
C ALA A 53 -18.38 -32.96 -4.78
N ILE A 54 -18.60 -32.53 -3.53
CA ILE A 54 -18.63 -31.09 -3.17
C ILE A 54 -17.36 -30.64 -2.45
N TRP A 55 -16.74 -31.53 -1.67
CA TRP A 55 -15.53 -31.22 -0.88
C TRP A 55 -14.28 -31.95 -1.31
N ASP A 56 -14.33 -32.60 -2.48
CA ASP A 56 -13.18 -33.33 -3.06
C ASP A 56 -12.55 -34.35 -2.07
N GLY A 57 -13.45 -35.04 -1.33
CA GLY A 57 -13.05 -36.06 -0.36
C GLY A 57 -12.46 -35.54 0.96
N ARG A 58 -12.49 -34.22 1.24
CA ARG A 58 -12.04 -33.68 2.53
C ARG A 58 -12.96 -34.16 3.66
N ILE A 59 -12.40 -34.32 4.85
CA ILE A 59 -13.16 -34.75 6.04
C ILE A 59 -14.15 -33.65 6.43
N VAL A 60 -15.43 -33.93 6.30
CA VAL A 60 -16.54 -33.06 6.70
C VAL A 60 -17.35 -33.76 7.76
N SER A 61 -17.65 -33.06 8.87
CA SER A 61 -18.49 -33.64 9.93
C SER A 61 -19.95 -33.78 9.48
N ASP A 62 -20.67 -34.78 10.01
CA ASP A 62 -22.10 -34.97 9.77
C ASP A 62 -22.94 -33.74 10.11
N ALA A 63 -22.55 -33.00 11.13
CA ALA A 63 -23.22 -31.76 11.52
C ALA A 63 -23.05 -30.67 10.44
N ALA A 64 -21.85 -30.52 9.85
CA ALA A 64 -21.57 -29.55 8.80
C ALA A 64 -22.35 -29.89 7.52
N LEU A 65 -22.41 -31.15 7.12
CA LEU A 65 -23.21 -31.60 5.98
C LEU A 65 -24.70 -31.33 6.20
N THR A 66 -25.21 -31.67 7.40
CA THR A 66 -26.62 -31.43 7.75
C THR A 66 -26.98 -29.95 7.72
N THR A 67 -26.07 -29.08 8.21
CA THR A 67 -26.24 -27.62 8.13
C THR A 67 -26.33 -27.17 6.67
N ARG A 68 -25.47 -27.66 5.79
CA ARG A 68 -25.51 -27.29 4.35
C ARG A 68 -26.78 -27.77 3.66
N VAL A 69 -27.25 -28.96 3.98
CA VAL A 69 -28.53 -29.45 3.46
C VAL A 69 -29.72 -28.60 3.94
N ASN A 70 -29.71 -28.14 5.19
CA ASN A 70 -30.75 -27.26 5.70
C ASN A 70 -30.70 -25.87 5.03
N VAL A 71 -29.51 -25.32 4.80
CA VAL A 71 -29.39 -24.07 4.05
C VAL A 71 -29.87 -24.25 2.60
N ALA A 72 -29.58 -25.38 1.95
CA ALA A 72 -30.09 -25.68 0.62
C ALA A 72 -31.63 -25.76 0.60
N ARG A 73 -32.24 -26.39 1.59
CA ARG A 73 -33.71 -26.42 1.76
C ARG A 73 -34.27 -25.00 1.86
N SER A 74 -33.76 -24.23 2.81
CA SER A 74 -34.22 -22.84 3.01
C SER A 74 -34.13 -22.01 1.74
N ALA A 75 -33.08 -22.19 0.95
CA ALA A 75 -32.88 -21.46 -0.30
C ALA A 75 -33.94 -21.75 -1.37
N ILE A 76 -34.52 -22.96 -1.34
CA ILE A 76 -35.56 -23.40 -2.30
C ILE A 76 -36.96 -23.48 -1.65
N GLY A 77 -37.18 -22.78 -0.52
CA GLY A 77 -38.45 -22.72 0.16
C GLY A 77 -38.90 -24.06 0.72
N ASP A 78 -37.98 -24.92 1.16
CA ASP A 78 -38.21 -26.19 1.82
C ASP A 78 -37.69 -26.14 3.27
N SER A 79 -38.11 -27.08 4.11
CA SER A 79 -37.66 -27.18 5.50
C SER A 79 -37.23 -28.60 5.87
N GLY A 80 -36.56 -28.73 7.03
CA GLY A 80 -36.19 -30.03 7.58
C GLY A 80 -37.38 -30.84 8.04
N GLU A 81 -38.50 -30.19 8.34
CA GLU A 81 -39.74 -30.82 8.77
C GLU A 81 -40.62 -31.25 7.59
N GLU A 82 -40.80 -30.35 6.62
CA GLU A 82 -41.65 -30.62 5.44
C GLU A 82 -41.01 -31.56 4.44
N GLN A 83 -39.71 -31.40 4.15
CA GLN A 83 -38.91 -32.20 3.23
C GLN A 83 -39.61 -32.41 1.87
N ARG A 84 -40.19 -31.32 1.36
CA ARG A 84 -41.02 -31.32 0.16
C ARG A 84 -40.21 -31.47 -1.11
N LEU A 85 -39.02 -30.86 -1.16
CA LEU A 85 -38.13 -30.91 -2.30
C LEU A 85 -36.87 -31.74 -2.04
N ILE A 86 -36.31 -31.71 -0.83
CA ILE A 86 -35.16 -32.53 -0.45
C ILE A 86 -35.55 -33.46 0.68
N LYS A 87 -35.70 -34.73 0.37
CA LYS A 87 -36.07 -35.75 1.37
C LYS A 87 -34.84 -36.39 2.00
N THR A 88 -34.85 -36.49 3.35
CA THR A 88 -33.84 -37.27 4.08
C THR A 88 -34.32 -38.72 4.21
N LEU A 89 -33.48 -39.66 3.79
CA LEU A 89 -33.74 -41.09 4.02
C LEU A 89 -32.76 -41.59 5.11
N PRO A 90 -33.27 -41.92 6.31
CA PRO A 90 -32.41 -42.32 7.42
C PRO A 90 -31.44 -43.42 7.04
N ARG A 91 -30.16 -43.25 7.39
CA ARG A 91 -29.04 -44.18 7.09
C ARG A 91 -28.71 -44.38 5.60
N LYS A 92 -29.49 -43.76 4.67
CA LYS A 92 -29.26 -43.93 3.20
C LYS A 92 -28.76 -42.65 2.53
N GLY A 93 -29.13 -41.46 3.03
CA GLY A 93 -28.71 -40.19 2.46
C GLY A 93 -29.85 -39.24 2.12
N PHE A 94 -29.73 -38.51 1.02
CA PHE A 94 -30.67 -37.47 0.60
C PHE A 94 -31.14 -37.72 -0.84
N ARG A 95 -32.35 -37.26 -1.17
CA ARG A 95 -32.88 -37.33 -2.53
C ARG A 95 -33.67 -36.06 -2.85
N PHE A 96 -33.45 -35.49 -4.02
CA PHE A 96 -34.31 -34.45 -4.57
C PHE A 96 -35.57 -35.11 -5.11
N VAL A 97 -36.74 -34.69 -4.63
CA VAL A 97 -38.03 -35.32 -4.96
C VAL A 97 -39.01 -34.36 -5.66
N GLY A 98 -38.62 -33.10 -5.84
CA GLY A 98 -39.39 -32.12 -6.60
C GLY A 98 -39.49 -32.50 -8.09
N THR A 99 -40.61 -32.16 -8.72
CA THR A 99 -40.77 -32.35 -10.17
C THR A 99 -39.89 -31.34 -10.91
N VAL A 100 -38.88 -31.82 -11.65
CA VAL A 100 -37.93 -31.00 -12.39
C VAL A 100 -38.25 -31.07 -13.86
N ARG A 101 -38.34 -29.92 -14.52
CA ARG A 101 -38.37 -29.80 -15.99
C ARG A 101 -37.04 -29.22 -16.45
N GLU A 102 -36.42 -29.86 -17.44
CA GLU A 102 -35.26 -29.33 -18.12
C GLU A 102 -35.72 -28.41 -19.25
N ALA A 103 -35.30 -27.15 -19.20
CA ALA A 103 -35.57 -26.21 -20.26
C ALA A 103 -34.31 -26.04 -21.10
N GLU A 104 -34.32 -26.57 -22.32
CA GLU A 104 -33.36 -26.18 -23.33
C GLU A 104 -33.60 -24.71 -23.70
N ARG A 105 -32.55 -23.99 -23.96
CA ARG A 105 -32.60 -22.59 -24.38
C ARG A 105 -33.34 -22.53 -25.72
N ALA A 106 -34.61 -22.09 -25.75
CA ALA A 106 -35.30 -21.77 -26.98
C ALA A 106 -34.47 -20.74 -27.75
N PRO A 107 -34.31 -20.89 -29.11
CA PRO A 107 -33.68 -19.87 -29.91
C PRO A 107 -34.41 -18.56 -29.71
N SER A 108 -33.67 -17.52 -29.37
CA SER A 108 -34.16 -16.17 -29.12
C SER A 108 -35.02 -15.70 -30.29
N VAL A 109 -36.35 -15.75 -30.14
CA VAL A 109 -37.25 -14.96 -30.97
C VAL A 109 -37.05 -13.51 -30.56
N ALA A 110 -36.65 -12.69 -31.49
CA ALA A 110 -36.49 -11.26 -31.30
C ALA A 110 -37.81 -10.66 -30.81
N VAL A 111 -37.90 -10.37 -29.54
CA VAL A 111 -38.91 -9.49 -28.97
C VAL A 111 -38.32 -8.09 -29.08
N THR A 112 -38.91 -7.33 -29.97
CA THR A 112 -38.71 -5.88 -30.14
C THR A 112 -38.99 -5.16 -28.84
N ASP A 113 -38.04 -4.29 -28.46
CA ASP A 113 -38.21 -3.13 -27.57
C ASP A 113 -38.60 -3.36 -26.10
N ILE A 114 -37.72 -4.03 -25.34
CA ILE A 114 -37.36 -3.58 -24.03
C ILE A 114 -35.95 -3.01 -24.16
N PRO A 115 -35.65 -1.79 -23.70
CA PRO A 115 -34.29 -1.29 -23.80
C PRO A 115 -33.40 -2.30 -23.07
N ALA A 116 -32.52 -2.98 -23.78
CA ALA A 116 -31.43 -3.71 -23.19
C ALA A 116 -30.76 -2.74 -22.22
N GLU A 117 -30.67 -3.09 -20.94
CA GLU A 117 -29.76 -2.41 -20.05
C GLU A 117 -28.43 -2.37 -20.79
N GLN A 118 -28.10 -1.20 -21.29
CA GLN A 118 -26.82 -0.99 -21.98
C GLN A 118 -25.75 -1.49 -21.01
N PRO A 119 -24.77 -2.27 -21.45
CA PRO A 119 -23.66 -2.64 -20.58
C PRO A 119 -23.20 -1.36 -19.95
N LYS A 120 -23.30 -1.28 -18.59
CA LYS A 120 -22.91 -0.09 -17.85
C LYS A 120 -21.56 0.33 -18.39
N PRO A 121 -21.38 1.56 -18.87
CA PRO A 121 -20.13 1.95 -19.47
C PRO A 121 -19.02 1.64 -18.48
N VAL A 122 -18.05 0.82 -18.90
CA VAL A 122 -16.87 0.56 -18.10
C VAL A 122 -16.21 1.91 -17.88
N LEU A 123 -16.18 2.38 -16.65
CA LEU A 123 -15.56 3.65 -16.32
C LEU A 123 -14.08 3.57 -16.69
N PRO A 124 -13.55 4.54 -17.46
CA PRO A 124 -12.14 4.57 -17.78
C PRO A 124 -11.33 4.64 -16.48
N LEU A 125 -10.26 3.84 -16.40
CA LEU A 125 -9.34 3.91 -15.27
C LEU A 125 -8.62 5.27 -15.30
N PRO A 126 -8.56 5.99 -14.17
CA PRO A 126 -7.76 7.20 -14.05
C PRO A 126 -6.28 6.93 -14.37
N ASP A 127 -5.56 7.92 -14.85
CA ASP A 127 -4.11 7.82 -15.07
C ASP A 127 -3.36 7.60 -13.75
N LYS A 128 -3.81 8.25 -12.68
CA LYS A 128 -3.32 8.04 -11.31
C LYS A 128 -3.77 6.69 -10.74
N PRO A 129 -3.02 6.13 -9.77
CA PRO A 129 -3.48 4.98 -8.99
C PRO A 129 -4.87 5.27 -8.42
N SER A 130 -5.79 4.37 -8.67
CA SER A 130 -7.18 4.52 -8.24
C SER A 130 -7.56 3.42 -7.27
N LEU A 131 -8.15 3.80 -6.14
CA LEU A 131 -8.41 2.93 -5.00
C LEU A 131 -9.84 3.09 -4.49
N ALA A 132 -10.50 1.96 -4.22
CA ALA A 132 -11.70 1.90 -3.41
C ALA A 132 -11.39 1.21 -2.08
N VAL A 133 -11.90 1.76 -0.98
CA VAL A 133 -11.86 1.12 0.33
C VAL A 133 -13.26 0.56 0.61
N LEU A 134 -13.38 -0.75 0.62
CA LEU A 134 -14.66 -1.41 0.90
C LEU A 134 -14.99 -1.38 2.39
N PRO A 135 -16.27 -1.44 2.77
CA PRO A 135 -16.67 -1.59 4.17
C PRO A 135 -15.99 -2.79 4.80
N PHE A 136 -15.37 -2.60 5.96
CA PHE A 136 -14.76 -3.70 6.68
C PHE A 136 -15.84 -4.58 7.31
N THR A 137 -15.63 -5.90 7.22
CA THR A 137 -16.57 -6.87 7.79
C THR A 137 -16.45 -6.90 9.31
N ASN A 138 -17.52 -6.65 10.01
CA ASN A 138 -17.58 -6.88 11.46
C ASN A 138 -17.67 -8.39 11.75
N LEU A 139 -16.60 -8.96 12.31
CA LEU A 139 -16.52 -10.37 12.74
C LEU A 139 -16.75 -10.53 14.25
N SER A 140 -17.18 -9.48 14.93
CA SER A 140 -17.55 -9.52 16.34
C SER A 140 -18.95 -10.13 16.50
N SER A 141 -19.23 -10.70 17.69
CA SER A 141 -20.57 -11.15 18.04
C SER A 141 -21.55 -10.00 18.37
N ASP A 142 -21.05 -8.78 18.46
CA ASP A 142 -21.76 -7.57 18.85
C ASP A 142 -22.06 -6.71 17.61
N PRO A 143 -23.33 -6.57 17.19
CA PRO A 143 -23.72 -5.71 16.07
C PRO A 143 -23.41 -4.22 16.30
N GLU A 144 -23.37 -3.76 17.55
CA GLU A 144 -23.05 -2.37 17.87
C GLU A 144 -21.62 -1.98 17.49
N GLN A 145 -20.74 -2.96 17.19
CA GLN A 145 -19.39 -2.68 16.68
C GLN A 145 -19.35 -2.35 15.17
N GLU A 146 -20.48 -2.36 14.49
CA GLU A 146 -20.59 -2.01 13.08
C GLU A 146 -20.16 -0.55 12.83
N TYR A 147 -20.58 0.37 13.72
CA TYR A 147 -20.18 1.78 13.61
C TYR A 147 -18.65 1.99 13.72
N PHE A 148 -17.99 1.15 14.52
CA PHE A 148 -16.53 1.20 14.65
C PHE A 148 -15.82 0.77 13.35
N ALA A 149 -16.29 -0.31 12.74
CA ALA A 149 -15.77 -0.76 11.46
C ALA A 149 -16.01 0.28 10.35
N ASP A 150 -17.19 0.88 10.33
CA ASP A 150 -17.56 1.94 9.37
C ASP A 150 -16.74 3.22 9.56
N GLY A 151 -16.55 3.66 10.81
CA GLY A 151 -15.75 4.83 11.14
C GLY A 151 -14.29 4.66 10.71
N MET A 152 -13.72 3.49 10.96
CA MET A 152 -12.35 3.19 10.53
C MET A 152 -12.18 3.27 9.01
N VAL A 153 -13.14 2.76 8.24
CA VAL A 153 -13.12 2.86 6.77
C VAL A 153 -13.21 4.32 6.33
N GLU A 154 -14.05 5.12 6.98
CA GLU A 154 -14.18 6.56 6.70
C GLU A 154 -12.87 7.32 6.97
N ASP A 155 -12.20 7.03 8.09
CA ASP A 155 -10.91 7.62 8.43
C ASP A 155 -9.81 7.21 7.45
N ILE A 156 -9.80 5.95 7.01
CA ILE A 156 -8.86 5.46 5.99
C ILE A 156 -9.13 6.17 4.65
N ILE A 157 -10.38 6.28 4.20
CA ILE A 157 -10.74 7.01 2.97
C ILE A 157 -10.29 8.47 3.08
N THR A 158 -10.59 9.12 4.20
CA THR A 158 -10.21 10.51 4.45
C THR A 158 -8.70 10.70 4.43
N GLY A 159 -7.96 9.83 5.11
CA GLY A 159 -6.51 9.89 5.16
C GLY A 159 -5.85 9.63 3.80
N LEU A 160 -6.35 8.65 3.02
CA LEU A 160 -5.85 8.37 1.67
C LEU A 160 -6.19 9.49 0.69
N SER A 161 -7.33 10.16 0.86
CA SER A 161 -7.78 11.26 -0.02
C SER A 161 -6.94 12.54 0.13
N ARG A 162 -6.13 12.65 1.19
CA ARG A 162 -5.19 13.78 1.35
C ARG A 162 -4.06 13.75 0.31
N SER A 163 -3.76 12.57 -0.23
CA SER A 163 -2.73 12.44 -1.27
C SER A 163 -3.29 12.75 -2.65
N LYS A 164 -2.80 13.78 -3.29
CA LYS A 164 -3.17 14.13 -4.68
C LYS A 164 -2.65 13.12 -5.71
N SER A 165 -1.69 12.26 -5.33
CA SER A 165 -1.18 11.18 -6.20
C SER A 165 -2.14 10.00 -6.31
N LEU A 166 -3.19 9.93 -5.48
CA LEU A 166 -4.21 8.87 -5.51
C LEU A 166 -5.56 9.42 -5.97
N PHE A 167 -6.31 8.58 -6.68
CA PHE A 167 -7.73 8.77 -6.92
C PHE A 167 -8.49 7.82 -5.98
N VAL A 168 -9.12 8.36 -4.95
CA VAL A 168 -9.83 7.56 -3.93
C VAL A 168 -11.32 7.70 -4.14
N ILE A 169 -12.02 6.57 -4.23
CA ILE A 169 -13.48 6.53 -4.37
C ILE A 169 -14.15 7.04 -3.09
N ALA A 170 -15.15 7.89 -3.26
CA ALA A 170 -15.92 8.42 -2.16
C ALA A 170 -16.67 7.32 -1.39
N ARG A 171 -16.80 7.50 -0.05
CA ARG A 171 -17.42 6.57 0.89
C ARG A 171 -18.75 5.99 0.39
N HIS A 172 -19.68 6.84 -0.07
CA HIS A 172 -21.01 6.38 -0.48
C HIS A 172 -20.99 5.34 -1.60
N SER A 173 -20.06 5.47 -2.57
CA SER A 173 -19.91 4.50 -3.65
C SER A 173 -19.33 3.17 -3.18
N SER A 174 -18.33 3.21 -2.28
CA SER A 174 -17.76 2.02 -1.66
C SER A 174 -18.77 1.30 -0.76
N PHE A 175 -19.57 2.05 -0.01
CA PHE A 175 -20.56 1.51 0.92
C PHE A 175 -21.80 0.89 0.24
N ALA A 176 -21.99 1.09 -1.06
CA ALA A 176 -22.98 0.35 -1.85
C ALA A 176 -22.72 -1.18 -1.87
N TYR A 177 -21.50 -1.59 -1.53
CA TYR A 177 -21.10 -3.00 -1.42
C TYR A 177 -21.23 -3.58 0.00
N LYS A 178 -21.68 -2.80 0.98
CA LYS A 178 -21.82 -3.26 2.36
C LYS A 178 -22.73 -4.48 2.48
N GLY A 179 -22.26 -5.53 3.16
CA GLY A 179 -23.00 -6.78 3.36
C GLY A 179 -23.13 -7.68 2.13
N ARG A 180 -22.49 -7.35 1.02
CA ARG A 180 -22.50 -8.15 -0.20
C ARG A 180 -21.22 -8.97 -0.34
N ALA A 181 -21.34 -10.21 -0.76
CA ALA A 181 -20.21 -10.98 -1.27
C ALA A 181 -19.91 -10.49 -2.70
N VAL A 182 -18.78 -9.83 -2.89
CA VAL A 182 -18.43 -9.22 -4.18
C VAL A 182 -17.16 -9.82 -4.77
N ASP A 183 -17.12 -9.91 -6.09
CA ASP A 183 -15.88 -10.18 -6.82
C ASP A 183 -15.10 -8.85 -6.94
N ILE A 184 -13.88 -8.83 -6.42
CA ILE A 184 -13.00 -7.64 -6.42
C ILE A 184 -12.75 -7.13 -7.85
N LYS A 185 -12.65 -8.03 -8.84
CA LYS A 185 -12.51 -7.63 -10.25
C LYS A 185 -13.76 -6.93 -10.77
N GLN A 186 -14.92 -7.35 -10.32
CA GLN A 186 -16.19 -6.69 -10.64
C GLN A 186 -16.26 -5.30 -10.00
N VAL A 187 -15.92 -5.18 -8.71
CA VAL A 187 -15.84 -3.89 -8.01
C VAL A 187 -14.91 -2.93 -8.76
N GLY A 188 -13.72 -3.41 -9.16
CA GLY A 188 -12.76 -2.61 -9.93
C GLY A 188 -13.35 -2.04 -11.22
N ARG A 189 -14.11 -2.86 -11.98
CA ARG A 189 -14.79 -2.42 -13.21
C ARG A 189 -15.93 -1.45 -12.95
N GLU A 190 -16.75 -1.72 -11.94
CA GLU A 190 -17.93 -0.90 -11.63
C GLU A 190 -17.56 0.47 -11.06
N LEU A 191 -16.52 0.55 -10.24
CA LEU A 191 -16.03 1.79 -9.65
C LEU A 191 -14.94 2.49 -10.48
N GLY A 192 -14.43 1.84 -11.54
CA GLY A 192 -13.33 2.38 -12.34
C GLY A 192 -12.04 2.50 -11.54
N VAL A 193 -11.70 1.52 -10.72
CA VAL A 193 -10.49 1.52 -9.90
C VAL A 193 -9.58 0.33 -10.18
N ARG A 194 -8.26 0.55 -10.03
CA ARG A 194 -7.24 -0.51 -10.15
C ARG A 194 -7.08 -1.29 -8.87
N TYR A 195 -7.27 -0.66 -7.74
CA TYR A 195 -6.97 -1.25 -6.44
C TYR A 195 -8.19 -1.22 -5.54
N VAL A 196 -8.29 -2.25 -4.71
CA VAL A 196 -9.34 -2.37 -3.70
C VAL A 196 -8.68 -2.71 -2.37
N LEU A 197 -9.00 -1.94 -1.34
CA LEU A 197 -8.68 -2.25 0.05
C LEU A 197 -9.93 -2.84 0.69
N GLU A 198 -9.81 -4.02 1.25
CA GLU A 198 -10.86 -4.65 2.07
C GLU A 198 -10.29 -5.08 3.41
N GLY A 199 -11.17 -5.37 4.35
CA GLY A 199 -10.73 -5.77 5.67
C GLY A 199 -11.82 -6.29 6.56
N SER A 200 -11.43 -6.62 7.80
CA SER A 200 -12.36 -7.02 8.84
C SER A 200 -11.93 -6.50 10.20
N VAL A 201 -12.92 -6.32 11.06
CA VAL A 201 -12.75 -5.93 12.47
C VAL A 201 -13.34 -7.02 13.35
N ARG A 202 -12.60 -7.43 14.37
CA ARG A 202 -13.07 -8.38 15.39
C ARG A 202 -12.72 -7.88 16.77
N LYS A 203 -13.72 -7.63 17.60
CA LYS A 203 -13.56 -7.26 19.01
C LYS A 203 -13.94 -8.44 19.90
N ALA A 204 -13.14 -8.69 20.92
CA ALA A 204 -13.39 -9.69 21.96
C ALA A 204 -12.94 -9.10 23.31
N GLY A 205 -13.92 -8.68 24.12
CA GLY A 205 -13.65 -7.92 25.36
C GLY A 205 -12.93 -6.61 25.06
N ASN A 206 -11.77 -6.39 25.69
CA ASN A 206 -10.93 -5.20 25.49
C ASN A 206 -9.87 -5.36 24.36
N ARG A 207 -9.94 -6.42 23.58
CA ARG A 207 -8.99 -6.68 22.47
C ARG A 207 -9.69 -6.49 21.14
N VAL A 208 -9.04 -5.71 20.27
CA VAL A 208 -9.49 -5.48 18.89
C VAL A 208 -8.44 -6.04 17.93
N ARG A 209 -8.92 -6.80 16.96
CA ARG A 209 -8.14 -7.28 15.83
C ARG A 209 -8.70 -6.70 14.55
N ILE A 210 -7.84 -6.08 13.77
CA ILE A 210 -8.17 -5.52 12.47
C ILE A 210 -7.29 -6.20 11.45
N THR A 211 -7.88 -6.66 10.35
CA THR A 211 -7.14 -7.16 9.19
C THR A 211 -7.43 -6.26 8.01
N GLY A 212 -6.41 -6.00 7.19
CA GLY A 212 -6.54 -5.27 5.95
C GLY A 212 -5.80 -5.98 4.83
N GLN A 213 -6.31 -5.89 3.62
CA GLN A 213 -5.64 -6.40 2.43
C GLN A 213 -5.89 -5.52 1.22
N LEU A 214 -4.80 -5.24 0.49
CA LEU A 214 -4.81 -4.47 -0.75
C LEU A 214 -4.72 -5.43 -1.92
N ILE A 215 -5.65 -5.32 -2.85
CA ILE A 215 -5.79 -6.22 -3.99
C ILE A 215 -5.75 -5.40 -5.28
N ASP A 216 -4.97 -5.87 -6.26
CA ASP A 216 -5.06 -5.40 -7.64
C ASP A 216 -6.35 -5.93 -8.28
N ALA A 217 -7.32 -5.06 -8.51
CA ALA A 217 -8.63 -5.42 -9.02
C ALA A 217 -8.62 -5.86 -10.50
N THR A 218 -7.52 -5.63 -11.23
CA THR A 218 -7.40 -6.09 -12.63
C THR A 218 -6.96 -7.55 -12.69
N THR A 219 -6.05 -7.95 -11.81
CA THR A 219 -5.47 -9.30 -11.76
C THR A 219 -6.08 -10.19 -10.68
N GLY A 220 -6.57 -9.60 -9.59
CA GLY A 220 -6.98 -10.30 -8.37
C GLY A 220 -5.80 -10.63 -7.44
N ALA A 221 -4.62 -10.11 -7.73
CA ALA A 221 -3.42 -10.38 -6.93
C ALA A 221 -3.43 -9.56 -5.63
N HIS A 222 -3.13 -10.22 -4.50
CA HIS A 222 -2.93 -9.54 -3.22
C HIS A 222 -1.55 -8.85 -3.23
N LEU A 223 -1.56 -7.51 -3.09
CA LEU A 223 -0.35 -6.70 -3.03
C LEU A 223 0.16 -6.55 -1.60
N TRP A 224 -0.75 -6.58 -0.64
CA TRP A 224 -0.47 -6.48 0.77
C TRP A 224 -1.60 -7.09 1.60
N ALA A 225 -1.26 -7.72 2.71
CA ALA A 225 -2.16 -8.12 3.77
C ALA A 225 -1.44 -8.02 5.10
N ASP A 226 -2.11 -7.48 6.11
CA ASP A 226 -1.55 -7.36 7.46
C ASP A 226 -2.65 -7.42 8.53
N ARG A 227 -2.21 -7.58 9.78
CA ARG A 227 -3.08 -7.70 10.94
C ARG A 227 -2.58 -6.79 12.05
N PHE A 228 -3.50 -6.04 12.61
CA PHE A 228 -3.26 -5.13 13.74
C PHE A 228 -4.01 -5.65 14.96
N ASP A 229 -3.28 -5.97 16.02
CA ASP A 229 -3.83 -6.36 17.31
C ASP A 229 -3.59 -5.20 18.29
N SER A 230 -4.63 -4.74 19.00
CA SER A 230 -4.54 -3.66 19.98
C SER A 230 -5.48 -3.88 21.17
N GLN A 231 -5.23 -3.15 22.27
CA GLN A 231 -6.16 -3.04 23.38
C GLN A 231 -7.01 -1.78 23.18
N LEU A 232 -8.29 -1.88 23.50
CA LEU A 232 -9.23 -0.78 23.41
C LEU A 232 -9.19 0.02 24.71
N GLU A 233 -8.25 0.97 24.80
CA GLU A 233 -8.20 1.96 25.90
C GLU A 233 -8.97 3.22 25.49
N ASP A 234 -8.76 3.70 24.28
CA ASP A 234 -9.51 4.76 23.62
C ASP A 234 -9.83 4.33 22.17
N ILE A 235 -11.09 4.49 21.78
CA ILE A 235 -11.56 4.06 20.45
C ILE A 235 -11.03 4.97 19.33
N PHE A 236 -10.93 6.26 19.60
CA PHE A 236 -10.46 7.24 18.62
C PHE A 236 -8.94 7.15 18.42
N ASP A 237 -8.19 7.02 19.50
CA ASP A 237 -6.74 6.79 19.43
C ASP A 237 -6.41 5.52 18.66
N LEU A 238 -7.20 4.46 18.84
CA LEU A 238 -7.04 3.22 18.10
C LEU A 238 -7.34 3.40 16.60
N GLN A 239 -8.42 4.10 16.26
CA GLN A 239 -8.76 4.41 14.87
C GLN A 239 -7.65 5.20 14.19
N ASP A 240 -7.13 6.26 14.82
CA ASP A 240 -6.04 7.08 14.30
C ASP A 240 -4.75 6.27 14.10
N GLN A 241 -4.38 5.43 15.06
CA GLN A 241 -3.19 4.59 14.97
C GLN A 241 -3.29 3.56 13.85
N VAL A 242 -4.44 2.90 13.71
CA VAL A 242 -4.63 1.88 12.65
C VAL A 242 -4.71 2.56 11.28
N THR A 243 -5.45 3.66 11.16
CA THR A 243 -5.54 4.44 9.93
C THR A 243 -4.15 4.86 9.44
N SER A 244 -3.34 5.45 10.33
CA SER A 244 -1.97 5.86 10.01
C SER A 244 -1.09 4.68 9.56
N ARG A 245 -1.19 3.52 10.24
CA ARG A 245 -0.43 2.32 9.88
C ARG A 245 -0.86 1.73 8.54
N VAL A 246 -2.16 1.66 8.29
CA VAL A 246 -2.73 1.15 7.02
C VAL A 246 -2.28 2.04 5.86
N ILE A 247 -2.41 3.35 5.99
CA ILE A 247 -1.98 4.32 4.97
C ILE A 247 -0.48 4.20 4.70
N GLY A 248 0.35 4.21 5.75
CA GLY A 248 1.81 4.08 5.63
C GLY A 248 2.26 2.76 5.01
N ALA A 249 1.53 1.67 5.22
CA ALA A 249 1.82 0.37 4.62
C ALA A 249 1.39 0.28 3.14
N ILE A 250 0.29 0.93 2.78
CA ILE A 250 -0.31 0.85 1.44
C ILE A 250 0.46 1.69 0.41
N PHE A 251 0.85 2.93 0.75
CA PHE A 251 1.49 3.85 -0.19
C PHE A 251 2.71 3.26 -0.91
N PRO A 252 3.72 2.69 -0.23
CA PRO A 252 4.87 2.10 -0.90
C PRO A 252 4.51 0.90 -1.78
N ARG A 253 3.44 0.19 -1.45
CA ARG A 253 2.95 -0.96 -2.24
C ARG A 253 2.26 -0.52 -3.50
N LEU A 254 1.41 0.52 -3.41
CA LEU A 254 0.77 1.14 -4.57
C LEU A 254 1.81 1.73 -5.52
N GLU A 255 2.74 2.53 -5.02
CA GLU A 255 3.81 3.12 -5.83
C GLU A 255 4.61 2.03 -6.56
N ARG A 256 5.00 0.97 -5.85
CA ARG A 256 5.73 -0.15 -6.44
C ARG A 256 4.91 -0.88 -7.52
N ALA A 257 3.62 -1.13 -7.29
CA ALA A 257 2.74 -1.77 -8.26
C ALA A 257 2.58 -0.92 -9.53
N GLU A 258 2.43 0.40 -9.38
CA GLU A 258 2.34 1.33 -10.51
C GLU A 258 3.66 1.41 -11.28
N ILE A 259 4.81 1.44 -10.60
CA ILE A 259 6.13 1.38 -11.23
C ILE A 259 6.26 0.11 -12.08
N GLU A 260 5.92 -1.06 -11.53
CA GLU A 260 5.99 -2.33 -12.26
C GLU A 260 5.01 -2.36 -13.45
N ARG A 261 3.85 -1.72 -13.32
CA ARG A 261 2.90 -1.56 -14.42
C ARG A 261 3.47 -0.68 -15.53
N ALA A 262 4.04 0.46 -15.18
CA ALA A 262 4.62 1.40 -16.16
C ALA A 262 5.79 0.77 -16.94
N LYS A 263 6.62 -0.05 -16.28
CA LYS A 263 7.72 -0.78 -16.93
C LYS A 263 7.25 -1.74 -18.02
N ARG A 264 6.04 -2.29 -17.89
CA ARG A 264 5.48 -3.25 -18.86
C ARG A 264 4.83 -2.59 -20.07
N LYS A 265 4.56 -1.28 -20.02
CA LYS A 265 3.99 -0.56 -21.16
C LYS A 265 5.02 -0.37 -22.29
N PRO A 266 4.65 -0.55 -23.57
CA PRO A 266 5.49 -0.16 -24.70
C PRO A 266 5.83 1.33 -24.65
N THR A 267 7.05 1.69 -25.09
CA THR A 267 7.53 3.08 -25.03
C THR A 267 6.67 4.05 -25.85
N GLU A 268 6.10 3.57 -26.95
CA GLU A 268 5.23 4.37 -27.85
C GLU A 268 3.87 4.74 -27.24
N SER A 269 3.45 4.08 -26.16
CA SER A 269 2.17 4.32 -25.48
C SER A 269 2.30 4.96 -24.10
N LEU A 270 3.48 5.53 -23.76
CA LEU A 270 3.72 6.16 -22.47
C LEU A 270 3.10 7.56 -22.40
N GLN A 271 2.41 7.79 -21.30
CA GLN A 271 1.94 9.11 -20.89
C GLN A 271 2.93 9.76 -19.92
N ALA A 272 2.79 11.04 -19.64
CA ALA A 272 3.65 11.78 -18.70
C ALA A 272 3.76 11.07 -17.33
N TYR A 273 2.65 10.51 -16.85
CA TYR A 273 2.63 9.75 -15.58
C TYR A 273 3.45 8.46 -15.64
N ASP A 274 3.47 7.76 -16.77
CA ASP A 274 4.29 6.54 -16.92
C ASP A 274 5.79 6.87 -16.93
N TYR A 275 6.20 7.98 -17.57
CA TYR A 275 7.58 8.48 -17.51
C TYR A 275 7.98 8.87 -16.09
N TYR A 276 7.12 9.56 -15.37
CA TYR A 276 7.32 9.88 -13.95
C TYR A 276 7.51 8.62 -13.09
N LEU A 277 6.70 7.58 -13.27
CA LEU A 277 6.84 6.31 -12.55
C LEU A 277 8.16 5.60 -12.89
N ARG A 278 8.58 5.64 -14.15
CA ARG A 278 9.89 5.12 -14.55
C ARG A 278 11.03 5.93 -13.94
N ALA A 279 10.90 7.26 -13.88
CA ALA A 279 11.86 8.14 -13.20
C ALA A 279 11.99 7.78 -11.72
N LEU A 280 10.88 7.55 -11.02
CA LEU A 280 10.88 7.05 -9.63
C LEU A 280 11.59 5.70 -9.51
N SER A 281 11.31 4.78 -10.44
CA SER A 281 11.98 3.46 -10.45
C SER A 281 13.48 3.59 -10.56
N SER A 282 13.96 4.42 -11.48
CA SER A 282 15.40 4.64 -11.73
C SER A 282 16.03 5.40 -10.57
N PHE A 283 15.33 6.36 -9.97
CA PHE A 283 15.75 7.05 -8.75
C PHE A 283 15.97 6.08 -7.58
N TYR A 284 15.07 5.11 -7.36
CA TYR A 284 15.16 4.14 -6.26
C TYR A 284 16.18 3.02 -6.48
N GLN A 285 16.86 2.95 -7.62
CA GLN A 285 18.01 2.06 -7.81
C GLN A 285 19.21 2.49 -6.95
N PHE A 286 19.34 3.78 -6.62
CA PHE A 286 20.46 4.37 -5.90
C PHE A 286 21.81 4.08 -6.58
N THR A 287 21.83 4.14 -7.90
CA THR A 287 23.02 4.04 -8.75
C THR A 287 23.22 5.35 -9.53
N ARG A 288 24.43 5.60 -10.00
CA ARG A 288 24.70 6.80 -10.79
C ARG A 288 23.95 6.77 -12.12
N GLU A 289 23.91 5.62 -12.74
CA GLU A 289 23.19 5.36 -14.01
C GLU A 289 21.68 5.57 -13.82
N GLY A 290 21.09 4.98 -12.79
CA GLY A 290 19.67 5.16 -12.48
C GLY A 290 19.33 6.62 -12.13
N ASN A 291 20.26 7.36 -11.51
CA ASN A 291 20.06 8.79 -11.26
C ASN A 291 20.03 9.62 -12.55
N ILE A 292 20.94 9.33 -13.51
CA ILE A 292 20.96 10.01 -14.82
C ILE A 292 19.63 9.72 -15.54
N GLU A 293 19.25 8.46 -15.63
CA GLU A 293 17.99 8.03 -16.25
C GLU A 293 16.76 8.68 -15.57
N ALA A 294 16.77 8.83 -14.25
CA ALA A 294 15.67 9.49 -13.53
C ALA A 294 15.50 10.96 -13.95
N VAL A 295 16.58 11.69 -14.18
CA VAL A 295 16.53 13.07 -14.69
C VAL A 295 15.96 13.09 -16.11
N GLU A 296 16.50 12.27 -17.03
CA GLU A 296 16.04 12.19 -18.41
C GLU A 296 14.55 11.83 -18.52
N LEU A 297 14.10 10.86 -17.73
CA LEU A 297 12.69 10.44 -17.69
C LEU A 297 11.78 11.52 -17.09
N SER A 298 12.26 12.29 -16.10
CA SER A 298 11.49 13.42 -15.57
C SER A 298 11.35 14.56 -16.59
N GLU A 299 12.37 14.81 -17.38
CA GLU A 299 12.33 15.77 -18.49
C GLU A 299 11.37 15.31 -19.59
N ALA A 300 11.40 14.03 -19.95
CA ALA A 300 10.45 13.46 -20.91
C ALA A 300 8.99 13.56 -20.42
N ALA A 301 8.72 13.34 -19.13
CA ALA A 301 7.41 13.55 -18.54
C ALA A 301 6.96 15.02 -18.68
N ASN A 302 7.85 15.97 -18.37
CA ASN A 302 7.57 17.41 -18.46
C ASN A 302 7.41 17.91 -19.91
N ALA A 303 8.04 17.23 -20.87
CA ALA A 303 7.87 17.55 -22.30
C ALA A 303 6.47 17.14 -22.80
N ILE A 304 5.88 16.07 -22.25
CA ILE A 304 4.53 15.62 -22.58
C ILE A 304 3.48 16.44 -21.84
N ASP A 305 3.70 16.69 -20.55
CA ASP A 305 2.81 17.49 -19.70
C ASP A 305 3.61 18.58 -18.95
N PRO A 306 3.68 19.81 -19.48
CA PRO A 306 4.39 20.92 -18.86
C PRO A 306 3.77 21.41 -17.53
N GLU A 307 2.58 20.94 -17.16
CA GLU A 307 1.91 21.29 -15.90
C GLU A 307 2.05 20.18 -14.83
N PHE A 308 2.78 19.11 -15.11
CA PHE A 308 2.94 17.99 -14.20
C PHE A 308 4.00 18.27 -13.10
N ALA A 309 3.57 18.94 -12.03
CA ALA A 309 4.42 19.38 -10.91
C ALA A 309 5.30 18.25 -10.31
N ALA A 310 4.76 17.04 -10.15
CA ALA A 310 5.46 15.91 -9.53
C ALA A 310 6.69 15.47 -10.35
N ALA A 311 6.66 15.61 -11.68
CA ALA A 311 7.79 15.27 -12.54
C ALA A 311 8.93 16.30 -12.39
N TYR A 312 8.63 17.60 -12.27
CA TYR A 312 9.62 18.61 -11.92
C TYR A 312 10.24 18.34 -10.54
N ALA A 313 9.40 17.98 -9.55
CA ALA A 313 9.86 17.73 -8.19
C ALA A 313 10.80 16.53 -8.10
N ILE A 314 10.55 15.42 -8.83
CA ILE A 314 11.44 14.25 -8.80
C ILE A 314 12.75 14.54 -9.56
N GLY A 315 12.72 15.30 -10.65
CA GLY A 315 13.93 15.75 -11.35
C GLY A 315 14.84 16.58 -10.45
N ALA A 316 14.28 17.58 -9.74
CA ALA A 316 15.02 18.35 -8.74
C ALA A 316 15.58 17.47 -7.62
N TYR A 317 14.81 16.51 -7.17
CA TYR A 317 15.20 15.58 -6.10
C TYR A 317 16.31 14.62 -6.52
N ALA A 318 16.40 14.28 -7.80
CA ALA A 318 17.52 13.51 -8.35
C ALA A 318 18.85 14.30 -8.27
N TYR A 319 18.86 15.61 -8.48
CA TYR A 319 20.05 16.43 -8.24
C TYR A 319 20.45 16.48 -6.76
N LEU A 320 19.51 16.48 -5.83
CA LEU A 320 19.81 16.35 -4.40
C LEU A 320 20.42 14.97 -4.08
N GLN A 321 19.94 13.90 -4.70
CA GLN A 321 20.52 12.57 -4.56
C GLN A 321 22.00 12.56 -5.01
N ARG A 322 22.36 13.24 -6.09
CA ARG A 322 23.77 13.40 -6.52
C ARG A 322 24.64 14.02 -5.44
N LYS A 323 24.11 14.99 -4.67
CA LYS A 323 24.82 15.56 -3.52
C LYS A 323 25.03 14.52 -2.41
N PHE A 324 24.02 13.73 -2.07
CA PHE A 324 24.09 12.77 -0.98
C PHE A 324 25.01 11.58 -1.27
N PHE A 325 25.07 11.15 -2.53
CA PHE A 325 25.92 10.04 -2.96
C PHE A 325 27.25 10.49 -3.58
N ASP A 326 27.50 11.81 -3.63
CA ASP A 326 28.72 12.41 -4.19
C ASP A 326 28.96 12.06 -5.67
N TRP A 327 27.88 12.05 -6.46
CA TRP A 327 27.91 11.80 -7.91
C TRP A 327 27.96 13.08 -8.75
N ARG A 328 28.05 14.27 -8.12
CA ARG A 328 28.02 15.54 -8.80
C ARG A 328 29.24 15.70 -9.72
N SER A 329 28.99 16.13 -10.95
CA SER A 329 30.03 16.48 -11.93
C SER A 329 30.25 18.00 -12.03
N ASP A 330 29.16 18.77 -12.07
CA ASP A 330 29.15 20.23 -12.06
C ASP A 330 28.17 20.74 -11.00
N ALA A 331 28.72 21.09 -9.85
CA ALA A 331 27.90 21.47 -8.70
C ALA A 331 27.15 22.81 -8.90
N ALA A 332 27.66 23.71 -9.73
CA ALA A 332 27.02 25.00 -10.00
C ALA A 332 25.86 24.84 -10.97
N HIS A 333 26.06 24.12 -12.05
CA HIS A 333 25.02 23.82 -13.03
C HIS A 333 23.89 22.99 -12.40
N GLU A 334 24.25 21.91 -11.70
CA GLU A 334 23.25 21.02 -11.04
C GLU A 334 22.42 21.75 -9.99
N ARG A 335 23.03 22.71 -9.27
CA ARG A 335 22.27 23.56 -8.33
C ARG A 335 21.30 24.47 -9.07
N SER A 336 21.72 25.09 -10.18
CA SER A 336 20.90 25.98 -11.00
C SER A 336 19.68 25.22 -11.57
N GLU A 337 19.92 24.03 -12.13
CA GLU A 337 18.84 23.19 -12.68
C GLU A 337 17.87 22.71 -11.59
N ALA A 338 18.39 22.25 -10.47
CA ALA A 338 17.54 21.87 -9.34
C ALA A 338 16.67 23.06 -8.85
N GLN A 339 17.23 24.28 -8.83
CA GLN A 339 16.49 25.48 -8.45
C GLN A 339 15.39 25.81 -9.45
N ARG A 340 15.67 25.73 -10.73
CA ARG A 340 14.69 25.95 -11.80
C ARG A 340 13.52 24.96 -11.69
N LEU A 341 13.83 23.66 -11.55
CA LEU A 341 12.86 22.59 -11.48
C LEU A 341 11.99 22.70 -10.21
N VAL A 342 12.60 22.94 -9.05
CA VAL A 342 11.87 22.98 -7.80
C VAL A 342 10.93 24.19 -7.71
N ARG A 343 11.38 25.36 -8.21
CA ARG A 343 10.52 26.56 -8.24
C ARG A 343 9.33 26.32 -9.17
N ARG A 344 9.56 25.73 -10.35
CA ARG A 344 8.47 25.39 -11.26
C ARG A 344 7.48 24.38 -10.65
N ALA A 345 7.97 23.36 -9.94
CA ALA A 345 7.12 22.38 -9.26
C ALA A 345 6.19 23.05 -8.24
N VAL A 346 6.71 23.93 -7.39
CA VAL A 346 5.93 24.65 -6.37
C VAL A 346 4.96 25.67 -6.98
N GLU A 347 5.33 26.33 -8.09
CA GLU A 347 4.43 27.22 -8.83
C GLU A 347 3.20 26.49 -9.37
N LEU A 348 3.42 25.30 -9.94
CA LEU A 348 2.38 24.48 -10.55
C LEU A 348 1.44 23.85 -9.52
N ASP A 349 1.96 23.38 -8.39
CA ASP A 349 1.12 22.81 -7.33
C ASP A 349 1.64 23.18 -5.93
N LYS A 350 0.94 24.12 -5.31
CA LYS A 350 1.23 24.64 -3.95
C LYS A 350 0.59 23.80 -2.85
N ASP A 351 -0.22 22.80 -3.21
CA ASP A 351 -1.02 22.01 -2.28
C ASP A 351 -0.81 20.49 -2.44
N ASP A 352 0.16 20.06 -3.28
CA ASP A 352 0.60 18.66 -3.28
C ASP A 352 1.66 18.47 -2.19
N PRO A 353 1.36 17.68 -1.13
CA PRO A 353 2.29 17.49 -0.03
C PRO A 353 3.61 16.81 -0.44
N THR A 354 3.59 15.96 -1.47
CA THR A 354 4.80 15.28 -1.97
C THR A 354 5.69 16.24 -2.74
N VAL A 355 5.10 17.11 -3.56
CA VAL A 355 5.81 18.19 -4.27
C VAL A 355 6.47 19.11 -3.27
N LEU A 356 5.71 19.58 -2.26
CA LEU A 356 6.20 20.47 -1.22
C LEU A 356 7.32 19.83 -0.38
N ALA A 357 7.21 18.55 -0.02
CA ALA A 357 8.21 17.85 0.76
C ALA A 357 9.54 17.70 -0.01
N ARG A 358 9.48 17.29 -1.27
CA ARG A 358 10.68 17.21 -2.12
C ARG A 358 11.30 18.59 -2.34
N ALA A 359 10.48 19.59 -2.64
CA ALA A 359 10.92 20.97 -2.82
C ALA A 359 11.58 21.51 -1.55
N GLY A 360 10.96 21.36 -0.41
CA GLY A 360 11.49 21.82 0.87
C GLY A 360 12.86 21.20 1.18
N GLN A 361 13.03 19.92 0.91
CA GLN A 361 14.33 19.27 1.12
C GLN A 361 15.39 19.74 0.13
N VAL A 362 15.06 19.91 -1.14
CA VAL A 362 15.99 20.44 -2.16
C VAL A 362 16.42 21.85 -1.79
N ILE A 363 15.49 22.72 -1.43
CA ILE A 363 15.75 24.11 -1.06
C ILE A 363 16.63 24.18 0.20
N SER A 364 16.30 23.45 1.25
CA SER A 364 17.10 23.41 2.49
C SER A 364 18.49 22.85 2.26
N GLU A 365 18.59 21.69 1.61
CA GLU A 365 19.81 20.90 1.58
C GLU A 365 20.74 21.29 0.42
N LEU A 366 20.19 21.59 -0.77
CA LEU A 366 21.01 21.88 -1.95
C LEU A 366 21.26 23.38 -2.13
N MET A 367 20.27 24.23 -1.80
CA MET A 367 20.37 25.67 -1.92
C MET A 367 20.83 26.37 -0.62
N GLY A 368 20.65 25.70 0.52
CA GLY A 368 21.01 26.24 1.84
C GLY A 368 19.97 27.23 2.40
N GLU A 369 18.81 27.35 1.77
CA GLU A 369 17.71 28.23 2.17
C GLU A 369 16.81 27.47 3.18
N VAL A 370 17.34 27.26 4.40
CA VAL A 370 16.75 26.33 5.38
C VAL A 370 15.40 26.78 5.88
N GLU A 371 15.18 28.09 6.05
CA GLU A 371 13.91 28.63 6.55
C GLU A 371 12.79 28.48 5.52
N GLU A 372 13.06 28.72 4.23
CA GLU A 372 12.11 28.53 3.16
C GLU A 372 11.76 27.04 3.02
N GLY A 373 12.77 26.17 3.01
CA GLY A 373 12.57 24.73 2.96
C GLY A 373 11.77 24.21 4.16
N ALA A 374 12.04 24.69 5.37
CA ALA A 374 11.30 24.34 6.58
C ALA A 374 9.80 24.73 6.50
N ALA A 375 9.51 25.91 5.93
CA ALA A 375 8.11 26.35 5.73
C ALA A 375 7.35 25.41 4.78
N LEU A 376 7.98 24.98 3.67
CA LEU A 376 7.38 24.02 2.73
C LEU A 376 7.19 22.64 3.38
N LEU A 377 8.14 22.18 4.18
CA LEU A 377 8.04 20.91 4.91
C LEU A 377 6.92 20.96 5.96
N SER A 378 6.77 22.07 6.69
CA SER A 378 5.67 22.26 7.63
C SER A 378 4.32 22.19 6.92
N ARG A 379 4.17 22.94 5.81
CA ARG A 379 2.95 22.90 4.99
C ARG A 379 2.66 21.50 4.44
N ALA A 380 3.68 20.77 4.00
CA ALA A 380 3.51 19.38 3.53
C ALA A 380 2.96 18.47 4.65
N ILE A 381 3.46 18.63 5.87
CA ILE A 381 3.01 17.87 7.05
C ILE A 381 1.59 18.29 7.48
N ASP A 382 1.24 19.57 7.39
CA ASP A 382 -0.11 20.06 7.69
C ASP A 382 -1.14 19.50 6.71
N LEU A 383 -0.76 19.38 5.42
CA LEU A 383 -1.62 18.81 4.37
C LEU A 383 -1.72 17.28 4.48
N ASP A 384 -0.61 16.60 4.75
CA ASP A 384 -0.57 15.15 4.97
C ASP A 384 0.37 14.80 6.14
N PRO A 385 -0.18 14.65 7.35
CA PRO A 385 0.59 14.27 8.55
C PRO A 385 1.28 12.90 8.46
N ASN A 386 0.84 12.03 7.56
CA ASN A 386 1.38 10.68 7.37
C ASN A 386 2.40 10.59 6.22
N LEU A 387 2.73 11.69 5.58
CA LEU A 387 3.69 11.71 4.49
C LEU A 387 5.11 11.47 4.98
N VAL A 388 5.60 10.25 4.76
CA VAL A 388 6.88 9.75 5.29
C VAL A 388 8.06 10.59 4.83
N ILE A 389 8.11 10.97 3.54
CA ILE A 389 9.20 11.81 3.01
C ILE A 389 9.26 13.18 3.69
N ALA A 390 8.11 13.79 4.02
CA ALA A 390 8.08 15.07 4.75
C ALA A 390 8.66 14.91 6.16
N ARG A 391 8.35 13.81 6.85
CA ARG A 391 8.89 13.47 8.17
C ARG A 391 10.40 13.26 8.14
N TYR A 392 10.93 12.50 7.17
CA TYR A 392 12.38 12.34 6.97
C TYR A 392 13.08 13.68 6.77
N SER A 393 12.53 14.50 5.87
CA SER A 393 13.10 15.80 5.53
C SER A 393 13.08 16.76 6.72
N ARG A 394 11.99 16.74 7.50
CA ARG A 394 11.87 17.54 8.72
C ARG A 394 12.88 17.11 9.78
N GLY A 395 13.07 15.80 9.96
CA GLY A 395 14.12 15.27 10.82
C GLY A 395 15.52 15.76 10.42
N GLY A 396 15.82 15.80 9.12
CA GLY A 396 17.07 16.36 8.59
C GLY A 396 17.23 17.86 8.88
N GLU A 397 16.18 18.62 8.72
CA GLU A 397 16.15 20.05 9.01
C GLU A 397 16.39 20.35 10.50
N HIS A 398 15.75 19.60 11.43
CA HIS A 398 16.03 19.70 12.85
C HIS A 398 17.49 19.37 13.18
N LEU A 399 18.08 18.35 12.52
CA LEU A 399 19.52 18.07 12.68
C LEU A 399 20.40 19.24 12.24
N LEU A 400 20.07 19.90 11.12
CA LEU A 400 20.81 21.10 10.68
C LEU A 400 20.81 22.19 11.75
N ARG A 401 19.71 22.36 12.47
CA ARG A 401 19.56 23.33 13.55
C ARG A 401 20.17 22.86 14.88
N GLY A 402 20.48 21.56 14.99
CA GLY A 402 20.97 20.96 16.22
C GLY A 402 19.90 20.62 17.24
N GLU A 403 18.65 20.50 16.79
CA GLU A 403 17.46 20.19 17.57
C GLU A 403 17.29 18.65 17.63
N VAL A 404 18.14 18.00 18.43
CA VAL A 404 18.34 16.54 18.40
C VAL A 404 17.07 15.75 18.71
N ASP A 405 16.34 16.14 19.77
CA ASP A 405 15.16 15.40 20.21
C ASP A 405 14.01 15.52 19.19
N ALA A 406 13.81 16.72 18.63
CA ALA A 406 12.83 16.93 17.56
C ALA A 406 13.18 16.13 16.29
N ALA A 407 14.47 16.03 15.95
CA ALA A 407 14.92 15.20 14.83
C ALA A 407 14.60 13.71 15.06
N LEU A 408 14.91 13.19 16.25
CA LEU A 408 14.61 11.81 16.63
C LEU A 408 13.11 11.50 16.57
N GLU A 409 12.28 12.40 17.09
CA GLU A 409 10.82 12.26 17.01
C GLU A 409 10.34 12.08 15.58
N GLN A 410 10.77 12.96 14.66
CA GLN A 410 10.35 12.91 13.25
C GLN A 410 10.85 11.64 12.55
N TYR A 411 12.08 11.22 12.78
CA TYR A 411 12.63 10.00 12.19
C TYR A 411 11.95 8.74 12.71
N HIS A 412 11.69 8.66 14.02
CA HIS A 412 10.97 7.51 14.61
C HIS A 412 9.53 7.44 14.13
N LEU A 413 8.87 8.59 14.00
CA LEU A 413 7.52 8.64 13.41
C LEU A 413 7.52 8.15 11.97
N ALA A 414 8.47 8.61 11.14
CA ALA A 414 8.62 8.16 9.75
C ALA A 414 8.85 6.65 9.67
N ALA A 415 9.75 6.10 10.48
CA ALA A 415 10.02 4.66 10.53
C ALA A 415 8.79 3.84 10.99
N ARG A 416 7.98 4.39 11.89
CA ARG A 416 6.72 3.77 12.34
C ARG A 416 5.65 3.80 11.26
N LEU A 417 5.54 4.90 10.49
CA LEU A 417 4.56 5.07 9.42
C LEU A 417 4.85 4.13 8.24
N SER A 418 6.11 3.95 7.87
CA SER A 418 6.51 3.10 6.74
C SER A 418 7.76 2.26 7.05
N PRO A 419 7.60 1.11 7.73
CA PRO A 419 8.73 0.25 8.11
C PRO A 419 9.51 -0.32 6.93
N LEU A 420 8.89 -0.40 5.74
CA LEU A 420 9.45 -0.95 4.51
C LEU A 420 9.77 0.13 3.46
N ASP A 421 9.88 1.39 3.88
CA ASP A 421 10.19 2.50 2.99
C ASP A 421 11.55 2.32 2.30
N PRO A 422 11.64 2.54 0.97
CA PRO A 422 12.92 2.48 0.26
C PRO A 422 13.98 3.46 0.78
N LEU A 423 13.55 4.55 1.43
CA LEU A 423 14.41 5.60 1.97
C LEU A 423 14.73 5.43 3.46
N ARG A 424 14.32 4.34 4.11
CA ARG A 424 14.49 4.15 5.56
C ARG A 424 15.94 4.22 6.02
N PHE A 425 16.92 3.87 5.17
CA PHE A 425 18.33 4.00 5.48
C PHE A 425 18.76 5.47 5.70
N PHE A 426 18.07 6.44 5.08
CA PHE A 426 18.28 7.86 5.38
C PHE A 426 17.83 8.20 6.81
N ALA A 427 16.65 7.70 7.24
CA ALA A 427 16.20 7.90 8.61
C ALA A 427 17.15 7.23 9.61
N GLN A 428 17.56 6.00 9.38
CA GLN A 428 18.53 5.30 10.23
C GLN A 428 19.85 6.07 10.35
N THR A 429 20.33 6.63 9.23
CA THR A 429 21.53 7.48 9.23
C THR A 429 21.27 8.79 10.00
N GLY A 430 20.12 9.41 9.84
CA GLY A 430 19.73 10.63 10.56
C GLY A 430 19.63 10.39 12.06
N ILE A 431 19.03 9.28 12.49
CA ILE A 431 18.97 8.86 13.90
C ILE A 431 20.39 8.65 14.45
N ALA A 432 21.29 8.03 13.68
CA ALA A 432 22.68 7.85 14.09
C ALA A 432 23.39 9.19 14.30
N TYR A 433 23.20 10.17 13.40
CA TYR A 433 23.72 11.52 13.58
C TYR A 433 23.13 12.21 14.82
N ALA A 434 21.84 12.07 15.07
CA ALA A 434 21.18 12.62 16.24
C ALA A 434 21.76 12.06 17.56
N HIS A 435 21.96 10.75 17.63
CA HIS A 435 22.61 10.09 18.77
C HIS A 435 24.08 10.53 18.91
N PHE A 436 24.82 10.65 17.81
CA PHE A 436 26.18 11.16 17.84
C PHE A 436 26.28 12.57 18.42
N MET A 437 25.38 13.47 17.98
CA MET A 437 25.31 14.84 18.49
C MET A 437 24.95 14.88 19.99
N ALA A 438 24.12 13.94 20.44
CA ALA A 438 23.76 13.78 21.87
C ALA A 438 24.84 13.09 22.72
N GLY A 439 25.95 12.61 22.10
CA GLY A 439 26.98 11.86 22.82
C GLY A 439 26.63 10.40 23.12
N ARG A 440 25.53 9.89 22.54
CA ARG A 440 25.06 8.49 22.68
C ARG A 440 25.66 7.64 21.55
N TYR A 441 26.96 7.36 21.64
CA TYR A 441 27.72 6.79 20.53
C TYR A 441 27.40 5.33 20.24
N ASP A 442 27.06 4.53 21.25
CA ASP A 442 26.71 3.11 21.06
C ASP A 442 25.38 2.96 20.35
N GLU A 443 24.36 3.72 20.73
CA GLU A 443 23.08 3.79 20.05
C GLU A 443 23.27 4.31 18.61
N GLY A 444 24.07 5.37 18.44
CA GLY A 444 24.41 5.90 17.12
C GLY A 444 25.06 4.85 16.22
N SER A 445 26.01 4.07 16.76
CA SER A 445 26.68 3.01 16.01
C SER A 445 25.73 1.88 15.60
N SER A 446 24.76 1.53 16.45
CA SER A 446 23.74 0.51 16.16
C SER A 446 22.86 0.92 14.97
N TRP A 447 22.34 2.15 14.98
CA TRP A 447 21.54 2.68 13.88
C TRP A 447 22.33 2.84 12.60
N ALA A 448 23.56 3.36 12.67
CA ALA A 448 24.44 3.48 11.52
C ALA A 448 24.77 2.11 10.89
N ARG A 449 24.99 1.08 11.72
CA ARG A 449 25.24 -0.29 11.26
C ARG A 449 24.04 -0.82 10.47
N SER A 450 22.82 -0.59 10.93
CA SER A 450 21.60 -0.96 10.22
C SER A 450 21.51 -0.30 8.85
N ALA A 451 21.82 1.01 8.76
CA ALA A 451 21.85 1.73 7.48
C ALA A 451 22.93 1.21 6.52
N VAL A 452 24.14 0.87 7.04
CA VAL A 452 25.22 0.29 6.25
C VAL A 452 24.87 -1.12 5.74
N LEU A 453 24.20 -1.93 6.53
CA LEU A 453 23.73 -3.26 6.10
C LEU A 453 22.72 -3.15 4.95
N GLU A 454 21.84 -2.16 4.99
CA GLU A 454 20.84 -1.93 3.95
C GLU A 454 21.46 -1.30 2.68
N ARG A 455 22.39 -0.35 2.84
CA ARG A 455 23.06 0.37 1.75
C ARG A 455 24.59 0.42 1.99
N PRO A 456 25.32 -0.66 1.66
CA PRO A 456 26.74 -0.77 1.96
C PRO A 456 27.64 0.31 1.34
N ASN A 457 27.20 0.95 0.25
CA ASN A 457 27.96 1.98 -0.47
C ASN A 457 27.52 3.41 -0.13
N TYR A 458 26.62 3.59 0.85
CA TYR A 458 26.18 4.90 1.30
C TYR A 458 27.21 5.50 2.27
N LEU A 459 28.07 6.38 1.77
CA LEU A 459 29.20 6.94 2.51
C LEU A 459 28.81 7.67 3.79
N ASN A 460 27.66 8.36 3.82
CA ASN A 460 27.20 9.06 5.02
C ASN A 460 26.89 8.10 6.18
N ALA A 461 26.33 6.92 5.89
CA ALA A 461 26.10 5.91 6.92
C ALA A 461 27.41 5.30 7.43
N GLN A 462 28.37 5.04 6.54
CA GLN A 462 29.70 4.57 6.93
C GLN A 462 30.45 5.61 7.75
N LEU A 463 30.38 6.90 7.36
CA LEU A 463 31.02 8.00 8.05
C LEU A 463 30.53 8.09 9.52
N ILE A 464 29.23 8.13 9.71
CA ILE A 464 28.69 8.25 11.07
C ILE A 464 28.91 6.97 11.89
N LEU A 465 28.95 5.79 11.24
CA LEU A 465 29.31 4.53 11.90
C LEU A 465 30.75 4.59 12.41
N ALA A 466 31.70 4.98 11.54
CA ALA A 466 33.10 5.11 11.95
C ALA A 466 33.28 6.16 13.06
N ALA A 467 32.58 7.29 12.96
CA ALA A 467 32.62 8.33 13.98
C ALA A 467 32.08 7.86 15.35
N CYS A 468 30.95 7.19 15.37
CA CYS A 468 30.36 6.65 16.60
C CYS A 468 31.28 5.57 17.23
N LEU A 469 31.81 4.64 16.41
CA LEU A 469 32.74 3.60 16.88
C LEU A 469 34.02 4.21 17.47
N ALA A 470 34.60 5.21 16.82
CA ALA A 470 35.79 5.89 17.33
C ALA A 470 35.53 6.56 18.68
N MET A 471 34.41 7.26 18.80
CA MET A 471 34.03 7.98 20.03
C MET A 471 33.60 7.07 21.18
N SER A 472 33.16 5.83 20.90
CA SER A 472 32.87 4.80 21.91
C SER A 472 34.09 3.94 22.26
N GLY A 473 35.29 4.31 21.77
CA GLY A 473 36.54 3.61 22.09
C GLY A 473 36.82 2.38 21.18
N ARG A 474 35.94 2.07 20.24
CA ARG A 474 36.08 0.91 19.29
C ARG A 474 36.90 1.34 18.06
N VAL A 475 38.09 1.88 18.31
CA VAL A 475 38.92 2.56 17.30
C VAL A 475 39.33 1.62 16.16
N GLU A 476 39.67 0.37 16.43
CA GLU A 476 40.09 -0.56 15.38
C GLU A 476 38.95 -0.90 14.42
N GLU A 477 37.72 -1.07 14.92
CA GLU A 477 36.55 -1.25 14.04
C GLU A 477 36.29 0.02 13.20
N ALA A 478 36.44 1.20 13.81
CA ALA A 478 36.31 2.47 13.10
C ALA A 478 37.32 2.60 11.94
N ARG A 479 38.57 2.18 12.17
CA ARG A 479 39.63 2.17 11.14
C ARG A 479 39.28 1.26 9.95
N VAL A 480 38.70 0.08 10.21
CA VAL A 480 38.26 -0.83 9.14
C VAL A 480 37.20 -0.16 8.26
N ILE A 481 36.22 0.52 8.87
CA ILE A 481 35.18 1.24 8.13
C ILE A 481 35.79 2.42 7.33
N SER A 482 36.66 3.19 7.94
CA SER A 482 37.35 4.31 7.28
C SER A 482 38.19 3.85 6.09
N ALA A 483 38.95 2.75 6.24
CA ALA A 483 39.73 2.17 5.14
C ALA A 483 38.83 1.76 3.96
N ARG A 484 37.67 1.16 4.25
CA ARG A 484 36.67 0.83 3.21
C ARG A 484 36.13 2.08 2.51
N MET A 485 35.84 3.16 3.25
CA MET A 485 35.38 4.42 2.67
C MET A 485 36.42 5.02 1.73
N VAL A 486 37.70 4.98 2.12
CA VAL A 486 38.82 5.47 1.26
C VAL A 486 38.99 4.59 0.01
N GLN A 487 38.77 3.28 0.11
CA GLN A 487 38.75 2.38 -1.07
C GLN A 487 37.61 2.74 -2.04
N LEU A 488 36.40 3.01 -1.50
CA LEU A 488 35.27 3.44 -2.32
C LEU A 488 35.48 4.83 -2.93
N LYS A 489 36.20 5.70 -2.22
CA LYS A 489 36.50 7.07 -2.64
C LYS A 489 37.93 7.47 -2.26
N PRO A 490 38.92 7.25 -3.13
CA PRO A 490 40.33 7.51 -2.84
C PRO A 490 40.65 8.98 -2.52
N GLY A 491 39.83 9.92 -2.97
CA GLY A 491 39.98 11.35 -2.67
C GLY A 491 39.29 11.84 -1.41
N LEU A 492 38.75 10.94 -0.59
CA LEU A 492 38.08 11.31 0.67
C LEU A 492 39.07 11.85 1.67
N ARG A 493 38.80 13.05 2.22
CA ARG A 493 39.63 13.77 3.20
C ARG A 493 38.71 14.42 4.24
N ILE A 494 39.17 14.55 5.49
CA ILE A 494 38.46 15.26 6.54
C ILE A 494 38.17 16.69 6.14
N SER A 495 39.17 17.38 5.56
CA SER A 495 39.04 18.76 5.09
C SER A 495 37.99 18.98 4.01
N ARG A 496 37.56 17.93 3.32
CA ARG A 496 36.50 17.96 2.30
C ARG A 496 35.15 17.49 2.79
N LEU A 497 35.05 17.02 4.06
CA LEU A 497 33.80 16.61 4.64
C LEU A 497 32.92 17.84 4.85
N LYS A 498 31.92 17.97 3.99
CA LYS A 498 30.88 18.99 4.16
C LYS A 498 29.89 18.44 5.19
N THR A 499 30.00 18.93 6.42
CA THR A 499 29.07 18.56 7.47
C THR A 499 27.75 19.28 7.29
N ARG A 500 26.68 18.63 7.73
CA ARG A 500 25.33 19.23 7.78
C ARG A 500 25.10 20.07 9.02
N PHE A 501 26.08 20.15 9.93
CA PHE A 501 25.88 20.82 11.21
C PHE A 501 26.13 22.33 11.07
N ARG A 502 25.20 23.13 11.57
CA ARG A 502 25.37 24.57 11.69
C ARG A 502 26.24 24.93 12.91
N ARG A 503 26.22 24.09 13.96
CA ARG A 503 27.01 24.34 15.17
C ARG A 503 28.45 23.90 14.95
N ALA A 504 29.38 24.82 15.09
CA ALA A 504 30.82 24.56 14.92
C ALA A 504 31.35 23.42 15.80
N GLN A 505 30.85 23.34 17.04
CA GLN A 505 31.21 22.26 17.97
C GLN A 505 30.89 20.85 17.47
N ASP A 506 29.76 20.67 16.78
CA ASP A 506 29.37 19.35 16.24
C ASP A 506 30.22 18.97 15.03
N THR A 507 30.59 19.97 14.21
CA THR A 507 31.53 19.82 13.11
C THR A 507 32.91 19.40 13.59
N GLU A 508 33.44 20.07 14.63
CA GLU A 508 34.75 19.74 15.22
C GLU A 508 34.73 18.36 15.86
N ARG A 509 33.68 18.01 16.61
CA ARG A 509 33.50 16.68 17.19
C ARG A 509 33.50 15.58 16.12
N LEU A 510 32.82 15.79 14.99
CA LEU A 510 32.82 14.83 13.87
C LEU A 510 34.22 14.73 13.26
N SER A 511 34.91 15.85 13.06
CA SER A 511 36.27 15.87 12.52
C SER A 511 37.25 15.13 13.43
N GLN A 512 37.15 15.33 14.75
CA GLN A 512 37.94 14.60 15.75
C GLN A 512 37.66 13.10 15.69
N ALA A 513 36.39 12.70 15.62
CA ALA A 513 36.01 11.29 15.48
C ALA A 513 36.59 10.65 14.21
N CYS A 514 36.58 11.38 13.09
CA CYS A 514 37.17 10.93 11.82
C CYS A 514 38.69 10.77 11.92
N ARG A 515 39.39 11.67 12.63
CA ARG A 515 40.85 11.53 12.89
C ARG A 515 41.15 10.28 13.71
N LEU A 516 40.39 10.03 14.80
CA LEU A 516 40.51 8.82 15.61
C LEU A 516 40.26 7.54 14.79
N ALA A 517 39.31 7.60 13.86
CA ALA A 517 39.02 6.51 12.94
C ALA A 517 40.09 6.35 11.83
N GLY A 518 41.17 7.13 11.83
CA GLY A 518 42.25 7.03 10.85
C GLY A 518 41.90 7.53 9.45
N MET A 519 40.95 8.45 9.32
CA MET A 519 40.60 9.07 8.06
C MET A 519 41.69 10.08 7.64
N PRO A 520 42.07 10.17 6.36
CA PRO A 520 43.06 11.16 5.87
C PRO A 520 42.60 12.61 6.05
N GLU A 521 43.55 13.54 6.38
CA GLU A 521 43.27 14.98 6.53
C GLU A 521 42.79 15.66 5.23
#